data_2c48d0f213192880b17df3d3ff2a3d0c
#
_entry.id   2c48d0f213192880b17df3d3ff2a3d0c
#
_cell.length_a   1.000
_cell.length_b   1.000
_cell.length_c   1.000
_cell.angle_alpha   90.00
_cell.angle_beta   90.00
_cell.angle_gamma   90.00
#
_symmetry.space_group_name_H-M   'P 1'
#
loop_
_entity.id
_entity.type
_entity.pdbx_description
1 polymer ?
#
loop_
_entity_poly.entity_id
_entity_poly.type
_entity_poly.pdbx_seq_one_letter_code
_entity_poly.pdbx_strand_id
1 'polypeptide(L)'
;MQELIKRAKELLADGTVVRVLGWKAGDLAFNPEPAYFETPESLEDFVYDGFCGANLSKYMIEASKLEGKTMVCLKPCDTYSFNQLLKEHRVDREKAYIVGVGCKGKLDIEKIRKMGIKGIRGISGAEITGDAETLTVDTVYGEKTCAYKDAMLERCHVCKGKEHKIYDELIGESKETKDADRFAEVERIEAMSPEEKFAFWQSELSKCIRCNACRNVCPACSC
;
A
#
# COMPACT_ATOMS: atom_id res chain seq x y z
N MET A 1 11.70 -0.27 8.42
CA MET A 1 11.80 -1.63 7.81
C MET A 1 12.50 -2.63 8.71
N GLN A 2 13.71 -2.36 9.22
CA GLN A 2 14.45 -3.30 10.09
C GLN A 2 13.67 -3.74 11.34
N GLU A 3 12.98 -2.82 12.02
CA GLU A 3 12.14 -3.13 13.18
C GLU A 3 11.00 -4.09 12.82
N LEU A 4 10.36 -3.87 11.67
CA LEU A 4 9.29 -4.74 11.19
C LEU A 4 9.78 -6.16 10.89
N ILE A 5 10.93 -6.30 10.22
CA ILE A 5 11.57 -7.59 9.94
C ILE A 5 11.97 -8.28 11.24
N LYS A 6 12.57 -7.55 12.18
CA LYS A 6 12.95 -8.07 13.49
C LYS A 6 11.74 -8.65 14.20
N ARG A 7 10.66 -7.86 14.27
CA ARG A 7 9.43 -8.30 14.93
C ARG A 7 8.79 -9.51 14.26
N ALA A 8 8.78 -9.55 12.92
CA ALA A 8 8.31 -10.70 12.18
C ALA A 8 9.12 -11.99 12.48
N LYS A 9 10.46 -11.86 12.57
CA LYS A 9 11.33 -12.98 12.95
C LYS A 9 11.05 -13.50 14.36
N GLU A 10 10.82 -12.60 15.33
CA GLU A 10 10.48 -12.97 16.71
C GLU A 10 9.16 -13.75 16.76
N LEU A 11 8.10 -13.26 16.09
CA LEU A 11 6.78 -13.89 16.08
C LEU A 11 6.74 -15.26 15.37
N LEU A 12 7.60 -15.45 14.37
CA LEU A 12 7.79 -16.77 13.74
C LEU A 12 8.58 -17.71 14.65
N ALA A 13 9.62 -17.21 15.30
CA ALA A 13 10.49 -18.02 16.15
C ALA A 13 9.81 -18.52 17.42
N ASP A 14 8.95 -17.71 18.03
CA ASP A 14 8.20 -18.08 19.25
C ASP A 14 6.90 -18.84 18.95
N GLY A 15 6.54 -19.01 17.67
CA GLY A 15 5.35 -19.75 17.25
C GLY A 15 4.03 -18.99 17.42
N THR A 16 4.08 -17.70 17.75
CA THR A 16 2.87 -16.85 17.82
C THR A 16 2.17 -16.78 16.46
N VAL A 17 2.94 -16.77 15.38
CA VAL A 17 2.44 -16.89 14.01
C VAL A 17 3.20 -17.98 13.25
N VAL A 18 2.54 -18.57 12.26
CA VAL A 18 3.16 -19.59 11.41
C VAL A 18 3.59 -19.04 10.04
N ARG A 19 3.14 -17.82 9.73
CA ARG A 19 3.50 -17.12 8.50
C ARG A 19 3.34 -15.61 8.65
N VAL A 20 4.04 -14.87 7.79
CA VAL A 20 3.96 -13.42 7.68
C VAL A 20 3.48 -13.05 6.28
N LEU A 21 2.43 -12.23 6.20
CA LEU A 21 1.94 -11.65 4.95
C LEU A 21 2.47 -10.21 4.84
N GLY A 22 3.31 -10.00 3.86
CA GLY A 22 3.99 -8.73 3.60
C GLY A 22 4.19 -8.49 2.11
N TRP A 23 5.28 -7.83 1.76
CA TRP A 23 5.68 -7.59 0.36
C TRP A 23 7.09 -8.10 0.13
N LYS A 24 7.32 -8.65 -1.05
CA LYS A 24 8.65 -8.97 -1.58
C LYS A 24 8.96 -8.09 -2.79
N ALA A 25 10.23 -7.99 -3.15
CA ALA A 25 10.63 -7.37 -4.39
C ALA A 25 9.99 -8.11 -5.58
N GLY A 26 9.39 -7.34 -6.49
CA GLY A 26 8.91 -7.87 -7.77
C GLY A 26 9.99 -7.79 -8.85
N ASP A 27 9.62 -8.15 -10.08
CA ASP A 27 10.53 -8.06 -11.24
C ASP A 27 11.02 -6.63 -11.49
N LEU A 28 10.23 -5.64 -11.11
CA LEU A 28 10.57 -4.22 -11.18
C LEU A 28 10.62 -3.62 -9.78
N ALA A 29 11.61 -2.82 -9.49
CA ALA A 29 11.83 -2.20 -8.19
C ALA A 29 10.62 -1.37 -7.69
N PHE A 30 9.81 -0.86 -8.60
CA PHE A 30 8.59 -0.10 -8.31
C PHE A 30 7.31 -0.94 -8.29
N ASN A 31 7.42 -2.27 -8.29
CA ASN A 31 6.28 -3.21 -8.27
C ASN A 31 6.46 -4.31 -7.23
N PRO A 32 6.59 -3.98 -5.93
CA PRO A 32 6.61 -4.99 -4.88
C PRO A 32 5.31 -5.80 -4.86
N GLU A 33 5.44 -7.10 -4.65
CA GLU A 33 4.35 -8.06 -4.70
C GLU A 33 3.97 -8.55 -3.30
N PRO A 34 2.68 -8.78 -3.02
CA PRO A 34 2.26 -9.49 -1.81
C PRO A 34 2.87 -10.90 -1.75
N ALA A 35 3.41 -11.24 -0.59
CA ALA A 35 4.05 -12.54 -0.38
C ALA A 35 3.83 -13.08 1.04
N TYR A 36 3.88 -14.41 1.16
CA TYR A 36 3.93 -15.11 2.43
C TYR A 36 5.38 -15.51 2.75
N PHE A 37 5.77 -15.34 3.99
CA PHE A 37 7.06 -15.71 4.55
C PHE A 37 6.80 -16.68 5.71
N GLU A 38 7.33 -17.88 5.64
CA GLU A 38 7.04 -18.94 6.61
C GLU A 38 8.26 -19.28 7.49
N THR A 39 9.43 -18.75 7.14
CA THR A 39 10.65 -18.92 7.93
C THR A 39 11.36 -17.59 8.15
N PRO A 40 12.16 -17.46 9.23
CA PRO A 40 12.95 -16.25 9.47
C PRO A 40 13.91 -15.89 8.31
N GLU A 41 14.44 -16.88 7.59
CA GLU A 41 15.34 -16.72 6.46
C GLU A 41 14.60 -16.11 5.25
N SER A 42 13.37 -16.54 5.00
CA SER A 42 12.57 -16.02 3.89
C SER A 42 12.28 -14.51 4.00
N LEU A 43 12.36 -13.94 5.22
CA LEU A 43 12.20 -12.50 5.46
C LEU A 43 13.39 -11.65 4.95
N GLU A 44 14.44 -12.24 4.42
CA GLU A 44 15.50 -11.51 3.73
C GLU A 44 14.99 -10.84 2.44
N ASP A 45 13.97 -11.43 1.81
CA ASP A 45 13.32 -10.86 0.63
C ASP A 45 12.20 -9.84 0.96
N PHE A 46 11.94 -9.61 2.26
CA PHE A 46 10.88 -8.70 2.68
C PHE A 46 11.23 -7.24 2.38
N VAL A 47 10.31 -6.53 1.75
CA VAL A 47 10.42 -5.10 1.46
C VAL A 47 9.23 -4.32 2.00
N TYR A 48 9.47 -3.09 2.47
CA TYR A 48 8.43 -2.14 2.77
C TYR A 48 8.90 -0.72 2.45
N ASP A 49 8.40 -0.17 1.36
CA ASP A 49 8.78 1.14 0.84
C ASP A 49 7.57 1.92 0.28
N GLY A 50 7.84 3.01 -0.40
CA GLY A 50 6.84 3.86 -1.03
C GLY A 50 6.05 3.18 -2.15
N PHE A 51 6.54 2.12 -2.76
CA PHE A 51 5.85 1.38 -3.82
C PHE A 51 4.98 0.22 -3.30
N CYS A 52 5.04 -0.15 -2.03
CA CYS A 52 4.20 -1.20 -1.42
C CYS A 52 2.73 -0.78 -1.35
N GLY A 53 2.08 -0.68 -2.51
CA GLY A 53 0.72 -0.15 -2.66
C GLY A 53 -0.40 -1.16 -2.45
N ALA A 54 -0.14 -2.45 -2.59
CA ALA A 54 -1.15 -3.50 -2.46
C ALA A 54 -1.85 -3.47 -1.09
N ASN A 55 -3.16 -3.72 -1.09
CA ASN A 55 -3.94 -3.88 0.13
C ASN A 55 -3.89 -5.33 0.58
N LEU A 56 -3.14 -5.61 1.66
CA LEU A 56 -2.93 -6.97 2.13
C LEU A 56 -4.15 -7.58 2.82
N SER A 57 -5.12 -6.78 3.26
CA SER A 57 -6.31 -7.31 3.95
C SER A 57 -7.07 -8.34 3.11
N LYS A 58 -7.12 -8.17 1.78
CA LYS A 58 -7.79 -9.11 0.89
C LYS A 58 -7.13 -10.50 0.88
N TYR A 59 -5.83 -10.57 1.01
CA TYR A 59 -5.09 -11.84 1.03
C TYR A 59 -5.34 -12.63 2.31
N MET A 60 -5.81 -11.96 3.37
CA MET A 60 -6.23 -12.62 4.61
C MET A 60 -7.48 -13.49 4.44
N ILE A 61 -8.27 -13.31 3.38
CA ILE A 61 -9.42 -14.17 3.07
C ILE A 61 -8.97 -15.62 2.88
N GLU A 62 -7.90 -15.83 2.13
CA GLU A 62 -7.33 -17.16 1.93
C GLU A 62 -6.48 -17.60 3.12
N ALA A 63 -5.68 -16.70 3.70
CA ALA A 63 -4.84 -16.99 4.86
C ALA A 63 -5.67 -17.47 6.07
N SER A 64 -6.88 -16.92 6.27
CA SER A 64 -7.76 -17.32 7.37
C SER A 64 -8.31 -18.75 7.25
N LYS A 65 -8.29 -19.33 6.04
CA LYS A 65 -8.71 -20.71 5.82
C LYS A 65 -7.61 -21.74 6.16
N LEU A 66 -6.38 -21.25 6.28
CA LEU A 66 -5.21 -22.09 6.56
C LEU A 66 -5.04 -22.30 8.08
N GLU A 67 -4.29 -23.34 8.46
CA GLU A 67 -3.93 -23.56 9.86
C GLU A 67 -2.94 -22.50 10.37
N GLY A 68 -3.03 -22.23 11.67
CA GLY A 68 -2.20 -21.26 12.37
C GLY A 68 -2.61 -19.81 12.15
N LYS A 69 -1.94 -18.92 12.85
CA LYS A 69 -2.16 -17.49 12.82
C LYS A 69 -1.18 -16.84 11.81
N THR A 70 -1.66 -15.88 11.06
CA THR A 70 -0.87 -15.12 10.08
C THR A 70 -0.60 -13.70 10.61
N MET A 71 0.67 -13.30 10.71
CA MET A 71 1.00 -11.88 10.84
C MET A 71 0.70 -11.18 9.53
N VAL A 72 0.01 -10.04 9.58
CA VAL A 72 -0.27 -9.22 8.39
C VAL A 72 0.13 -7.78 8.62
N CYS A 73 0.86 -7.21 7.66
CA CYS A 73 1.28 -5.81 7.68
C CYS A 73 0.19 -4.94 7.05
N LEU A 74 -0.52 -4.14 7.84
CA LEU A 74 -1.60 -3.29 7.35
C LEU A 74 -1.25 -1.80 7.48
N LYS A 75 -1.37 -1.07 6.37
CA LYS A 75 -1.37 0.40 6.38
C LYS A 75 -2.65 0.93 7.02
N PRO A 76 -2.71 2.16 7.51
CA PRO A 76 -3.94 2.73 8.09
C PRO A 76 -5.17 2.52 7.21
N CYS A 77 -5.07 2.82 5.91
CA CYS A 77 -6.19 2.64 4.97
C CYS A 77 -6.60 1.17 4.77
N ASP A 78 -5.67 0.21 4.91
CA ASP A 78 -5.96 -1.21 4.76
C ASP A 78 -6.78 -1.73 5.95
N THR A 79 -6.66 -1.13 7.13
CA THR A 79 -7.43 -1.53 8.32
C THR A 79 -8.94 -1.29 8.18
N TYR A 80 -9.35 -0.31 7.38
CA TYR A 80 -10.77 -0.11 7.05
C TYR A 80 -11.30 -1.29 6.22
N SER A 81 -10.51 -1.74 5.24
CA SER A 81 -10.84 -2.91 4.43
C SER A 81 -10.89 -4.18 5.26
N PHE A 82 -9.93 -4.35 6.18
CA PHE A 82 -9.90 -5.49 7.08
C PHE A 82 -11.17 -5.54 7.96
N ASN A 83 -11.56 -4.40 8.55
CA ASN A 83 -12.79 -4.30 9.32
C ASN A 83 -14.05 -4.62 8.49
N GLN A 84 -14.08 -4.23 7.21
CA GLN A 84 -15.18 -4.59 6.33
C GLN A 84 -15.23 -6.11 6.11
N LEU A 85 -14.10 -6.75 5.85
CA LEU A 85 -14.02 -8.20 5.68
C LEU A 85 -14.41 -8.97 6.95
N LEU A 86 -14.11 -8.43 8.14
CA LEU A 86 -14.58 -8.99 9.42
C LEU A 86 -16.11 -8.92 9.53
N LYS A 87 -16.72 -7.77 9.19
CA LYS A 87 -18.18 -7.59 9.21
C LYS A 87 -18.89 -8.53 8.23
N GLU A 88 -18.25 -8.84 7.13
CA GLU A 88 -18.75 -9.77 6.13
C GLU A 88 -18.42 -11.24 6.42
N HIS A 89 -17.83 -11.53 7.58
CA HIS A 89 -17.39 -12.86 8.00
C HIS A 89 -16.48 -13.56 6.97
N ARG A 90 -15.67 -12.78 6.24
CA ARG A 90 -14.74 -13.27 5.24
C ARG A 90 -13.34 -13.55 5.77
N VAL A 91 -13.02 -12.95 6.90
CA VAL A 91 -11.75 -13.12 7.61
C VAL A 91 -12.06 -13.46 9.06
N ASP A 92 -11.32 -14.41 9.62
CA ASP A 92 -11.36 -14.72 11.03
C ASP A 92 -10.32 -13.88 11.78
N ARG A 93 -10.78 -13.10 12.77
CA ARG A 93 -9.90 -12.25 13.60
C ARG A 93 -8.86 -13.06 14.38
N GLU A 94 -9.23 -14.25 14.85
CA GLU A 94 -8.35 -15.13 15.62
C GLU A 94 -7.19 -15.69 14.77
N LYS A 95 -7.35 -15.71 13.47
CA LYS A 95 -6.33 -16.13 12.50
C LYS A 95 -5.35 -15.02 12.08
N ALA A 96 -5.57 -13.78 12.56
CA ALA A 96 -4.76 -12.64 12.20
C ALA A 96 -3.98 -12.10 13.40
N TYR A 97 -2.69 -11.83 13.22
CA TYR A 97 -1.89 -10.94 14.04
C TYR A 97 -1.57 -9.68 13.24
N ILE A 98 -2.19 -8.58 13.59
CA ILE A 98 -2.16 -7.37 12.77
C ILE A 98 -1.07 -6.44 13.25
N VAL A 99 -0.04 -6.26 12.44
CA VAL A 99 0.96 -5.22 12.63
C VAL A 99 0.58 -4.03 11.77
N GLY A 100 0.13 -2.97 12.43
CA GLY A 100 -0.12 -1.69 11.78
C GLY A 100 1.21 -1.04 11.41
N VAL A 101 1.41 -0.73 10.13
CA VAL A 101 2.65 -0.14 9.62
C VAL A 101 2.47 1.34 9.31
N GLY A 102 3.41 2.16 9.72
CA GLY A 102 3.42 3.59 9.41
C GLY A 102 3.36 3.84 7.90
N CYS A 103 2.63 4.87 7.47
CA CYS A 103 2.46 5.19 6.06
C CYS A 103 2.60 6.67 5.79
N LYS A 104 3.57 7.03 4.95
CA LYS A 104 3.84 8.40 4.50
C LYS A 104 3.12 8.76 3.18
N GLY A 105 2.35 7.85 2.63
CA GLY A 105 1.78 7.88 1.28
C GLY A 105 2.46 6.86 0.38
N LYS A 106 1.90 6.59 -0.79
CA LYS A 106 2.47 5.67 -1.77
C LYS A 106 2.85 6.43 -3.04
N LEU A 107 3.88 5.94 -3.71
CA LEU A 107 4.50 6.59 -4.85
C LEU A 107 3.82 6.17 -6.16
N ASP A 108 3.82 7.11 -7.11
CA ASP A 108 3.35 6.93 -8.47
C ASP A 108 4.55 6.95 -9.42
N ILE A 109 4.85 5.80 -10.00
CA ILE A 109 5.96 5.66 -10.95
C ILE A 109 5.80 6.56 -12.18
N GLU A 110 4.57 6.81 -12.61
CA GLU A 110 4.34 7.65 -13.78
C GLU A 110 4.61 9.14 -13.48
N LYS A 111 4.31 9.60 -12.26
CA LYS A 111 4.72 10.96 -11.83
C LYS A 111 6.25 11.10 -11.81
N ILE A 112 6.95 10.11 -11.23
CA ILE A 112 8.41 10.09 -11.19
C ILE A 112 8.99 10.12 -12.61
N ARG A 113 8.45 9.33 -13.54
CA ARG A 113 8.87 9.32 -14.94
C ARG A 113 8.60 10.65 -15.65
N LYS A 114 7.48 11.31 -15.37
CA LYS A 114 7.13 12.63 -15.93
C LYS A 114 8.09 13.74 -15.45
N MET A 115 8.73 13.58 -14.29
CA MET A 115 9.80 14.46 -13.82
C MET A 115 11.14 14.20 -14.53
N GLY A 116 11.18 13.33 -15.53
CA GLY A 116 12.38 13.01 -16.30
C GLY A 116 13.29 11.95 -15.67
N ILE A 117 12.87 11.34 -14.54
CA ILE A 117 13.62 10.29 -13.86
C ILE A 117 13.32 8.94 -14.53
N LYS A 118 14.34 8.37 -15.19
CA LYS A 118 14.25 7.12 -15.96
C LYS A 118 15.22 6.07 -15.44
N GLY A 119 15.02 4.81 -15.83
CA GLY A 119 15.91 3.71 -15.46
C GLY A 119 15.90 3.40 -13.96
N ILE A 120 14.73 3.44 -13.33
CA ILE A 120 14.56 3.29 -11.89
C ILE A 120 14.89 1.87 -11.47
N ARG A 121 15.79 1.72 -10.48
CA ARG A 121 16.19 0.46 -9.85
C ARG A 121 15.63 0.28 -8.45
N GLY A 122 15.36 1.40 -7.75
CA GLY A 122 14.87 1.39 -6.38
C GLY A 122 14.68 2.79 -5.82
N ILE A 123 14.32 2.83 -4.57
CA ILE A 123 14.30 4.05 -3.76
C ILE A 123 15.18 3.80 -2.54
N SER A 124 16.21 4.61 -2.35
CA SER A 124 17.16 4.46 -1.24
C SER A 124 16.72 5.17 0.04
N GLY A 125 15.55 5.78 0.06
CA GLY A 125 14.96 6.37 1.25
C GLY A 125 14.23 7.68 0.94
N ALA A 126 13.28 8.00 1.82
CA ALA A 126 12.78 9.34 1.98
C ALA A 126 13.58 9.95 3.13
N GLU A 127 14.64 10.69 2.83
CA GLU A 127 15.32 11.49 3.84
C GLU A 127 14.48 12.75 4.10
N ILE A 128 14.17 12.97 5.36
CA ILE A 128 13.55 14.22 5.81
C ILE A 128 14.70 15.19 6.06
N THR A 129 14.94 16.09 5.13
CA THR A 129 15.83 17.22 5.30
C THR A 129 14.98 18.48 5.55
N GLY A 130 14.87 18.90 6.78
CA GLY A 130 14.03 20.04 7.18
C GLY A 130 12.53 19.75 7.01
N ASP A 131 11.77 20.77 6.57
CA ASP A 131 10.31 20.66 6.34
C ASP A 131 9.95 19.97 5.02
N ALA A 132 10.93 19.71 4.15
CA ALA A 132 10.74 19.10 2.84
C ALA A 132 11.24 17.65 2.85
N GLU A 133 10.33 16.71 2.64
CA GLU A 133 10.65 15.30 2.47
C GLU A 133 11.17 15.07 1.05
N THR A 134 12.45 14.69 0.92
CA THR A 134 13.09 14.40 -0.35
C THR A 134 13.10 12.90 -0.60
N LEU A 135 12.65 12.51 -1.80
CA LEU A 135 12.76 11.15 -2.31
C LEU A 135 14.05 11.00 -3.10
N THR A 136 14.91 10.08 -2.70
CA THR A 136 16.06 9.65 -3.49
C THR A 136 15.71 8.41 -4.28
N VAL A 137 15.85 8.49 -5.60
CA VAL A 137 15.55 7.41 -6.55
C VAL A 137 16.87 6.90 -7.12
N ASP A 138 17.17 5.62 -6.89
CA ASP A 138 18.29 4.94 -7.53
C ASP A 138 17.96 4.59 -8.97
N THR A 139 18.81 5.00 -9.91
CA THR A 139 18.62 4.74 -11.33
C THR A 139 19.88 4.16 -11.98
N VAL A 140 19.73 3.61 -13.18
CA VAL A 140 20.88 3.15 -13.99
C VAL A 140 21.85 4.28 -14.35
N TYR A 141 21.44 5.54 -14.16
CA TYR A 141 22.23 6.74 -14.44
C TYR A 141 22.70 7.45 -13.16
N GLY A 142 22.68 6.75 -12.02
CA GLY A 142 22.99 7.29 -10.70
C GLY A 142 21.74 7.79 -9.95
N GLU A 143 21.96 8.29 -8.74
CA GLU A 143 20.87 8.78 -7.88
C GLU A 143 20.25 10.07 -8.43
N LYS A 144 18.94 10.18 -8.32
CA LYS A 144 18.13 11.35 -8.63
C LYS A 144 17.23 11.66 -7.46
N THR A 145 16.94 12.93 -7.24
CA THR A 145 16.08 13.37 -6.15
C THR A 145 14.87 14.12 -6.68
N CYS A 146 13.75 13.99 -5.96
CA CYS A 146 12.55 14.81 -6.18
C CYS A 146 11.81 14.98 -4.85
N ALA A 147 10.85 15.90 -4.79
CA ALA A 147 10.02 16.04 -3.61
C ALA A 147 9.09 14.83 -3.48
N TYR A 148 9.06 14.20 -2.31
CA TYR A 148 8.23 13.02 -2.04
C TYR A 148 6.76 13.26 -2.39
N LYS A 149 6.24 14.44 -1.98
CA LYS A 149 4.85 14.84 -2.23
C LYS A 149 4.51 14.84 -3.71
N ASP A 150 5.43 15.29 -4.59
CA ASP A 150 5.17 15.40 -6.02
C ASP A 150 5.16 14.03 -6.71
N ALA A 151 5.80 13.05 -6.08
CA ALA A 151 5.83 11.66 -6.52
C ALA A 151 4.68 10.80 -5.96
N MET A 152 3.86 11.33 -5.02
CA MET A 152 2.77 10.56 -4.39
C MET A 152 1.59 10.32 -5.34
N LEU A 153 0.91 9.19 -5.11
CA LEU A 153 -0.41 8.91 -5.69
C LEU A 153 -1.43 9.97 -5.25
N GLU A 154 -2.31 10.41 -6.17
CA GLU A 154 -3.35 11.39 -5.87
C GLU A 154 -4.19 11.01 -4.65
N ARG A 155 -4.64 9.76 -4.58
CA ARG A 155 -5.41 9.25 -3.44
C ARG A 155 -4.69 9.37 -2.09
N CYS A 156 -3.36 9.47 -2.10
CA CYS A 156 -2.57 9.63 -0.88
C CYS A 156 -2.45 11.08 -0.43
N HIS A 157 -2.58 12.05 -1.35
CA HIS A 157 -2.67 13.47 -1.01
C HIS A 157 -3.94 13.78 -0.22
N VAL A 158 -5.05 13.16 -0.59
CA VAL A 158 -6.38 13.36 0.02
C VAL A 158 -6.74 12.25 1.02
N CYS A 159 -5.75 11.51 1.52
CA CYS A 159 -5.96 10.35 2.36
C CYS A 159 -6.54 10.72 3.74
N LYS A 160 -7.68 10.14 4.07
CA LYS A 160 -8.28 10.29 5.41
C LYS A 160 -7.76 9.24 6.42
N GLY A 161 -7.22 8.13 5.93
CA GLY A 161 -6.83 6.98 6.76
C GLY A 161 -5.42 7.12 7.32
N LYS A 162 -5.24 7.93 8.35
CA LYS A 162 -3.94 8.06 9.05
C LYS A 162 -3.90 7.29 10.35
N GLU A 163 -5.04 6.86 10.86
CA GLU A 163 -5.18 6.05 12.05
C GLU A 163 -5.51 4.62 11.69
N HIS A 164 -4.82 3.69 12.32
CA HIS A 164 -5.18 2.28 12.26
C HIS A 164 -6.45 2.04 13.08
N LYS A 165 -7.45 1.37 12.48
CA LYS A 165 -8.74 1.09 13.13
C LYS A 165 -8.77 -0.27 13.84
N ILE A 166 -7.82 -1.14 13.50
CA ILE A 166 -7.61 -2.43 14.14
C ILE A 166 -6.14 -2.82 14.02
N TYR A 167 -5.54 -3.25 15.10
CA TYR A 167 -4.16 -3.74 15.16
C TYR A 167 -3.93 -4.47 16.49
N ASP A 168 -2.91 -5.31 16.52
CA ASP A 168 -2.35 -5.88 17.75
C ASP A 168 -1.10 -5.07 18.17
N GLU A 169 -0.36 -4.54 17.21
CA GLU A 169 0.88 -3.80 17.42
C GLU A 169 1.06 -2.74 16.33
N LEU A 170 1.74 -1.64 16.65
CA LEU A 170 2.06 -0.56 15.71
C LEU A 170 3.57 -0.42 15.55
N ILE A 171 4.03 -0.34 14.30
CA ILE A 171 5.43 -0.09 13.94
C ILE A 171 5.52 1.07 12.95
N GLY A 172 6.26 2.10 13.34
CA GLY A 172 6.45 3.31 12.55
C GLY A 172 5.30 4.30 12.66
N GLU A 173 5.54 5.51 12.17
CA GLU A 173 4.59 6.62 12.23
C GLU A 173 3.94 6.88 10.88
N SER A 174 2.68 7.30 10.91
CA SER A 174 1.94 7.77 9.74
C SER A 174 1.96 9.29 9.71
N LYS A 175 2.19 9.86 8.51
CA LYS A 175 2.15 11.30 8.31
C LYS A 175 0.70 11.77 8.16
N GLU A 176 0.31 12.79 8.91
CA GLU A 176 -0.96 13.47 8.70
C GLU A 176 -0.94 14.26 7.38
N THR A 177 -2.01 14.17 6.63
CA THR A 177 -2.30 15.11 5.52
C THR A 177 -3.15 16.25 6.09
N LYS A 178 -2.57 17.44 6.12
CA LYS A 178 -3.29 18.67 6.53
C LYS A 178 -3.93 19.27 5.27
N ASP A 179 -5.15 19.79 5.43
CA ASP A 179 -5.82 20.70 4.49
C ASP A 179 -5.97 20.22 3.03
N ALA A 180 -6.09 18.92 2.80
CA ALA A 180 -6.39 18.41 1.47
C ALA A 180 -7.91 18.45 1.21
N ASP A 181 -8.32 19.14 0.16
CA ASP A 181 -9.70 19.08 -0.34
C ASP A 181 -9.99 17.68 -0.91
N ARG A 182 -10.62 16.84 -0.11
CA ARG A 182 -10.92 15.45 -0.45
C ARG A 182 -11.90 15.29 -1.59
N PHE A 183 -12.74 16.27 -1.79
CA PHE A 183 -13.88 16.17 -2.69
C PHE A 183 -13.75 17.03 -3.94
N ALA A 184 -12.63 17.76 -4.09
CA ALA A 184 -12.39 18.63 -5.23
C ALA A 184 -12.65 17.94 -6.59
N GLU A 185 -12.19 16.70 -6.75
CA GLU A 185 -12.41 15.93 -7.99
C GLU A 185 -13.87 15.49 -8.14
N VAL A 186 -14.55 15.17 -7.04
CA VAL A 186 -15.99 14.85 -7.04
C VAL A 186 -16.79 16.08 -7.46
N GLU A 187 -16.52 17.24 -6.84
CA GLU A 187 -17.17 18.51 -7.14
C GLU A 187 -16.95 18.93 -8.59
N ARG A 188 -15.72 18.75 -9.10
CA ARG A 188 -15.40 18.98 -10.51
C ARG A 188 -16.28 18.15 -11.45
N ILE A 189 -16.44 16.85 -11.16
CA ILE A 189 -17.25 15.95 -11.98
C ILE A 189 -18.74 16.28 -11.79
N GLU A 190 -19.19 16.61 -10.59
CA GLU A 190 -20.57 16.98 -10.31
C GLU A 190 -21.00 18.28 -11.02
N ALA A 191 -20.07 19.21 -11.20
CA ALA A 191 -20.31 20.46 -11.92
C ALA A 191 -20.45 20.32 -13.44
N MET A 192 -20.05 19.17 -14.02
CA MET A 192 -20.18 18.91 -15.45
C MET A 192 -21.65 18.76 -15.89
N SER A 193 -21.96 19.16 -17.13
CA SER A 193 -23.26 18.82 -17.74
C SER A 193 -23.43 17.31 -17.94
N PRO A 194 -24.65 16.80 -18.15
CA PRO A 194 -24.85 15.37 -18.41
C PRO A 194 -24.05 14.86 -19.61
N GLU A 195 -23.93 15.65 -20.66
CA GLU A 195 -23.18 15.33 -21.88
C GLU A 195 -21.68 15.25 -21.62
N GLU A 196 -21.14 16.21 -20.84
CA GLU A 196 -19.73 16.22 -20.45
C GLU A 196 -19.41 15.03 -19.52
N LYS A 197 -20.28 14.71 -18.55
CA LYS A 197 -20.13 13.52 -17.71
C LYS A 197 -20.11 12.24 -18.52
N PHE A 198 -21.02 12.12 -19.48
CA PHE A 198 -21.07 10.95 -20.35
C PHE A 198 -19.77 10.81 -21.16
N ALA A 199 -19.32 11.89 -21.80
CA ALA A 199 -18.07 11.90 -22.57
C ALA A 199 -16.86 11.58 -21.69
N PHE A 200 -16.79 12.14 -20.48
CA PHE A 200 -15.73 11.85 -19.50
C PHE A 200 -15.68 10.35 -19.16
N TRP A 201 -16.83 9.77 -18.75
CA TRP A 201 -16.86 8.34 -18.38
C TRP A 201 -16.63 7.42 -19.58
N GLN A 202 -17.13 7.79 -20.76
CA GLN A 202 -16.85 7.05 -21.99
C GLN A 202 -15.34 7.02 -22.30
N SER A 203 -14.66 8.15 -22.15
CA SER A 203 -13.20 8.25 -22.31
C SER A 203 -12.45 7.40 -21.30
N GLU A 204 -12.81 7.48 -20.01
CA GLU A 204 -12.15 6.70 -18.96
C GLU A 204 -12.36 5.19 -19.13
N LEU A 205 -13.58 4.78 -19.43
CA LEU A 205 -13.94 3.37 -19.64
C LEU A 205 -13.35 2.78 -20.93
N SER A 206 -13.09 3.61 -21.94
CA SER A 206 -12.45 3.16 -23.19
C SER A 206 -11.03 2.60 -22.98
N LYS A 207 -10.36 2.99 -21.90
CA LYS A 207 -9.04 2.50 -21.50
C LYS A 207 -9.10 1.07 -20.92
N CYS A 208 -10.28 0.53 -20.69
CA CYS A 208 -10.48 -0.77 -20.05
C CYS A 208 -10.14 -1.93 -20.99
N ILE A 209 -9.13 -2.73 -20.62
CA ILE A 209 -8.74 -3.95 -21.33
C ILE A 209 -9.42 -5.23 -20.79
N ARG A 210 -10.39 -5.08 -19.90
CA ARG A 210 -11.15 -6.18 -19.26
C ARG A 210 -10.29 -7.18 -18.49
N CYS A 211 -9.16 -6.76 -17.91
CA CYS A 211 -8.26 -7.63 -17.14
C CYS A 211 -8.78 -8.02 -15.74
N ASN A 212 -9.88 -7.45 -15.29
CA ASN A 212 -10.46 -7.63 -13.94
C ASN A 212 -9.56 -7.20 -12.78
N ALA A 213 -8.46 -6.48 -13.01
CA ALA A 213 -7.56 -6.04 -11.95
C ALA A 213 -8.28 -5.18 -10.88
N CYS A 214 -9.17 -4.27 -11.30
CA CYS A 214 -9.96 -3.44 -10.38
C CYS A 214 -10.84 -4.27 -9.44
N ARG A 215 -11.46 -5.34 -9.95
CA ARG A 215 -12.24 -6.30 -9.16
C ARG A 215 -11.35 -7.10 -8.22
N ASN A 216 -10.21 -7.58 -8.72
CA ASN A 216 -9.32 -8.45 -7.96
C ASN A 216 -8.61 -7.72 -6.84
N VAL A 217 -8.31 -6.43 -6.99
CA VAL A 217 -7.63 -5.62 -5.95
C VAL A 217 -8.59 -5.08 -4.89
N CYS A 218 -9.87 -4.92 -5.22
CA CYS A 218 -10.85 -4.34 -4.30
C CYS A 218 -11.26 -5.34 -3.21
N PRO A 219 -11.07 -5.05 -1.92
CA PRO A 219 -11.46 -5.95 -0.84
C PRO A 219 -12.99 -6.10 -0.70
N ALA A 220 -13.77 -5.08 -1.12
CA ALA A 220 -15.22 -5.14 -1.12
C ALA A 220 -15.80 -5.96 -2.29
N CYS A 221 -15.00 -6.32 -3.28
CA CYS A 221 -15.44 -7.10 -4.43
C CYS A 221 -15.35 -8.60 -4.12
N SER A 222 -16.47 -9.21 -3.81
CA SER A 222 -16.57 -10.59 -3.32
C SER A 222 -17.34 -11.55 -4.22
N CYS A 223 -17.80 -11.09 -5.35
CA CYS A 223 -18.47 -11.94 -6.34
C CYS A 223 -17.50 -12.78 -7.15
#